data_9a5d8ceab205f235b896ba75b9eb3f87
#
_entry.id   9a5d8ceab205f235b896ba75b9eb3f87
#
_cell.length_a   1.000
_cell.length_b   1.000
_cell.length_c   1.000
_cell.angle_alpha   90.00
_cell.angle_beta   90.00
_cell.angle_gamma   90.00
#
_symmetry.space_group_name_H-M   'P 1'
#
loop_
_entity.id
_entity.type
_entity.pdbx_description
1 polymer ?
#
loop_
_entity_poly.entity_id
_entity_poly.type
_entity_poly.pdbx_seq_one_letter_code
_entity_poly.pdbx_strand_id
1 'polypeptide(L)'
;HSPYRRVRQGDILLGGGLRSVTEEVSFGPRRFSYQVSAGGFWQIHRCAPSTLMGTMLTMLRPTLGECALDLYAGAGLFTAALADAVGSEGTVISVEGSPVTHRDARSNFAPDGPSRSDNSKETRVEVIRGDVAQSLQDLKAAHSLGQIPTPDAVVLDPSREGANRKVLERLN
;
A
#
# COMPACT_ATOMS: atom_id res chain seq x y z
N HIS A 1 5.82 19.04 32.91
CA HIS A 1 6.65 17.98 32.29
C HIS A 1 5.88 17.42 31.11
N SER A 2 6.31 17.73 29.89
CA SER A 2 5.76 17.12 28.68
C SER A 2 6.24 15.66 28.61
N PRO A 3 5.35 14.67 28.45
CA PRO A 3 5.73 13.29 28.29
C PRO A 3 6.32 12.98 26.89
N TYR A 4 6.41 13.98 26.02
CA TYR A 4 6.84 13.79 24.64
C TYR A 4 8.32 14.21 24.50
N ARG A 5 9.18 13.26 24.29
CA ARG A 5 10.57 13.48 23.88
C ARG A 5 10.57 13.74 22.36
N ARG A 6 11.30 14.77 21.90
CA ARG A 6 11.54 14.96 20.47
C ARG A 6 12.29 13.74 19.93
N VAL A 7 11.67 13.03 19.00
CA VAL A 7 12.26 11.88 18.32
C VAL A 7 12.96 12.40 17.07
N ARG A 8 14.21 12.02 16.87
CA ARG A 8 14.91 12.21 15.60
C ARG A 8 14.55 11.07 14.66
N GLN A 9 14.65 11.32 13.36
CA GLN A 9 14.44 10.28 12.35
C GLN A 9 15.33 9.06 12.68
N GLY A 10 14.72 7.90 12.93
CA GLY A 10 15.40 6.67 13.32
C GLY A 10 15.37 6.33 14.81
N ASP A 11 14.90 7.22 15.69
CA ASP A 11 14.74 6.90 17.11
C ASP A 11 13.46 6.09 17.35
N ILE A 12 13.58 4.97 18.05
CA ILE A 12 12.42 4.21 18.54
C ILE A 12 11.89 4.93 19.77
N LEU A 13 10.60 5.26 19.79
CA LEU A 13 9.92 5.80 20.97
C LEU A 13 9.89 4.74 22.09
N LEU A 14 10.86 4.81 22.99
CA LEU A 14 10.87 4.07 24.24
C LEU A 14 10.12 4.84 25.33
N GLY A 15 8.84 4.95 25.19
CA GLY A 15 7.95 5.46 26.23
C GLY A 15 6.64 4.74 26.07
N GLY A 16 5.99 4.30 27.14
CA GLY A 16 4.80 3.43 27.19
C GLY A 16 3.60 3.78 26.30
N GLY A 17 3.85 4.26 25.08
CA GLY A 17 2.87 4.52 24.03
C GLY A 17 2.57 3.28 23.20
N LEU A 18 1.44 3.30 22.51
CA LEU A 18 1.02 2.26 21.58
C LEU A 18 2.08 2.10 20.47
N ARG A 19 2.49 0.88 20.22
CA ARG A 19 3.44 0.55 19.14
C ARG A 19 2.82 0.67 17.76
N SER A 20 1.50 0.59 17.68
CA SER A 20 0.70 0.76 16.48
C SER A 20 -0.66 1.35 16.83
N VAL A 21 -1.31 1.95 15.85
CA VAL A 21 -2.68 2.44 15.91
C VAL A 21 -3.50 1.78 14.83
N THR A 22 -4.81 1.68 15.06
CA THR A 22 -5.77 1.27 14.03
C THR A 22 -6.34 2.52 13.37
N GLU A 23 -6.20 2.62 12.06
CA GLU A 23 -6.76 3.70 11.25
C GLU A 23 -7.93 3.15 10.42
N GLU A 24 -9.05 3.87 10.45
CA GLU A 24 -10.25 3.52 9.68
C GLU A 24 -10.42 4.48 8.51
N VAL A 25 -10.59 3.93 7.31
CA VAL A 25 -10.79 4.69 6.09
C VAL A 25 -12.08 4.25 5.42
N SER A 26 -12.94 5.21 5.07
CA SER A 26 -14.22 4.94 4.41
C SER A 26 -14.30 5.66 3.07
N PHE A 27 -14.84 4.97 2.05
CA PHE A 27 -15.17 5.54 0.76
C PHE A 27 -16.51 4.96 0.27
N GLY A 28 -17.53 5.79 0.22
CA GLY A 28 -18.90 5.30 -0.02
C GLY A 28 -19.31 4.28 1.04
N PRO A 29 -19.83 3.11 0.65
CA PRO A 29 -20.18 2.04 1.58
C PRO A 29 -18.98 1.23 2.06
N ARG A 30 -17.81 1.39 1.43
CA ARG A 30 -16.61 0.62 1.74
C ARG A 30 -15.91 1.13 2.99
N ARG A 31 -15.42 0.20 3.80
CA ARG A 31 -14.64 0.48 5.00
C ARG A 31 -13.42 -0.42 5.02
N PHE A 32 -12.29 0.19 5.36
CA PHE A 32 -10.99 -0.48 5.46
C PHE A 32 -10.35 -0.12 6.79
N SER A 33 -9.73 -1.09 7.43
CA SER A 33 -9.02 -0.93 8.68
C SER A 33 -7.54 -1.21 8.48
N TYR A 34 -6.67 -0.39 9.03
CA TYR A 34 -5.22 -0.50 8.87
C TYR A 34 -4.53 -0.49 10.22
N GLN A 35 -3.63 -1.43 10.45
CA GLN A 35 -2.66 -1.33 11.53
C GLN A 35 -1.47 -0.52 11.04
N VAL A 36 -1.15 0.57 11.73
CA VAL A 36 -0.06 1.49 11.38
C VAL A 36 0.89 1.60 12.56
N SER A 37 2.16 1.26 12.36
CA SER A 37 3.20 1.38 13.39
C SER A 37 3.56 2.83 13.67
N ALA A 38 3.87 3.15 14.92
CA ALA A 38 4.24 4.49 15.36
C ALA A 38 5.47 5.09 14.64
N GLY A 39 6.34 4.26 14.05
CA GLY A 39 7.48 4.68 13.22
C GLY A 39 7.21 4.64 11.71
N GLY A 40 5.99 4.27 11.29
CA GLY A 40 5.57 4.20 9.89
C GLY A 40 5.03 5.55 9.40
N PHE A 41 4.94 5.67 8.07
CA PHE A 41 4.24 6.80 7.46
C PHE A 41 2.74 6.53 7.39
N TRP A 42 1.95 7.53 7.75
CA TRP A 42 0.53 7.61 7.49
C TRP A 42 0.12 9.06 7.18
N GLN A 43 -0.99 9.23 6.48
CA GLN A 43 -1.50 10.55 6.12
C GLN A 43 -1.94 11.31 7.38
N ILE A 44 -1.33 12.46 7.65
CA ILE A 44 -1.54 13.23 8.88
C ILE A 44 -2.95 13.84 8.95
N HIS A 45 -3.47 14.31 7.81
CA HIS A 45 -4.81 14.90 7.77
C HIS A 45 -5.86 13.80 7.72
N ARG A 46 -6.77 13.80 8.70
CA ARG A 46 -7.79 12.74 8.89
C ARG A 46 -8.64 12.41 7.66
N CYS A 47 -8.89 13.40 6.78
CA CYS A 47 -9.66 13.18 5.55
C CYS A 47 -8.79 12.79 4.35
N ALA A 48 -7.45 12.90 4.43
CA ALA A 48 -6.58 12.62 3.30
C ALA A 48 -6.68 11.18 2.82
N PRO A 49 -6.67 10.15 3.68
CA PRO A 49 -6.79 8.77 3.23
C PRO A 49 -8.04 8.53 2.38
N SER A 50 -9.21 8.96 2.85
CA SER A 50 -10.48 8.78 2.12
C SER A 50 -10.50 9.56 0.80
N THR A 51 -10.00 10.79 0.81
CA THR A 51 -9.95 11.64 -0.39
C THR A 51 -9.01 11.06 -1.44
N LEU A 52 -7.81 10.66 -1.05
CA LEU A 52 -6.81 10.06 -1.94
C LEU A 52 -7.31 8.73 -2.53
N MET A 53 -7.88 7.87 -1.68
CA MET A 53 -8.47 6.61 -2.10
C MET A 53 -9.61 6.82 -3.11
N GLY A 54 -10.53 7.73 -2.82
CA GLY A 54 -11.65 8.05 -3.71
C GLY A 54 -11.18 8.64 -5.04
N THR A 55 -10.19 9.53 -5.00
CA THR A 55 -9.60 10.10 -6.22
C THR A 55 -8.95 9.03 -7.08
N MET A 56 -8.12 8.18 -6.48
CA MET A 56 -7.46 7.06 -7.16
C MET A 56 -8.48 6.13 -7.83
N LEU A 57 -9.50 5.68 -7.10
CA LEU A 57 -10.54 4.80 -7.65
C LEU A 57 -11.34 5.45 -8.78
N THR A 58 -11.61 6.75 -8.68
CA THR A 58 -12.35 7.51 -9.70
C THR A 58 -11.53 7.69 -10.98
N MET A 59 -10.23 7.91 -10.85
CA MET A 59 -9.33 8.11 -12.00
C MET A 59 -8.96 6.79 -12.67
N LEU A 60 -8.62 5.78 -11.88
CA LEU A 60 -8.09 4.51 -12.37
C LEU A 60 -9.20 3.57 -12.83
N ARG A 61 -10.36 3.59 -12.16
CA ARG A 61 -11.54 2.74 -12.44
C ARG A 61 -11.20 1.25 -12.56
N PRO A 62 -10.49 0.66 -11.59
CA PRO A 62 -10.11 -0.74 -11.69
C PRO A 62 -11.36 -1.63 -11.78
N THR A 63 -11.26 -2.71 -12.57
CA THR A 63 -12.35 -3.64 -12.83
C THR A 63 -12.03 -5.05 -12.30
N LEU A 64 -13.05 -5.88 -12.17
CA LEU A 64 -12.90 -7.25 -11.67
C LEU A 64 -11.92 -8.05 -12.54
N GLY A 65 -11.03 -8.81 -11.92
CA GLY A 65 -10.05 -9.66 -12.56
C GLY A 65 -8.76 -8.97 -13.01
N GLU A 66 -8.68 -7.64 -12.90
CA GLU A 66 -7.47 -6.90 -13.28
C GLU A 66 -6.28 -7.16 -12.35
N CYS A 67 -5.09 -6.91 -12.89
CA CYS A 67 -3.84 -6.86 -12.16
C CYS A 67 -3.41 -5.41 -11.92
N ALA A 68 -3.29 -5.01 -10.67
CA ALA A 68 -2.89 -3.66 -10.29
C ALA A 68 -1.56 -3.64 -9.55
N LEU A 69 -0.73 -2.63 -9.83
CA LEU A 69 0.49 -2.33 -9.08
C LEU A 69 0.26 -1.13 -8.16
N ASP A 70 0.65 -1.28 -6.90
CA ASP A 70 0.70 -0.20 -5.91
C ASP A 70 2.16 0.07 -5.53
N LEU A 71 2.75 1.11 -6.09
CA LEU A 71 4.17 1.45 -5.93
C LEU A 71 4.34 2.56 -4.90
N TYR A 72 5.27 2.36 -3.96
CA TYR A 72 5.41 3.17 -2.74
C TYR A 72 4.20 3.01 -1.80
N ALA A 73 3.75 1.77 -1.64
CA ALA A 73 2.45 1.45 -1.05
C ALA A 73 2.28 1.83 0.44
N GLY A 74 3.36 2.12 1.16
CA GLY A 74 3.28 2.39 2.59
C GLY A 74 2.69 1.22 3.38
N ALA A 75 1.73 1.50 4.25
CA ALA A 75 0.97 0.48 4.99
C ALA A 75 -0.16 -0.16 4.15
N GLY A 76 -0.32 0.25 2.88
CA GLY A 76 -1.25 -0.35 1.91
C GLY A 76 -2.56 0.40 1.72
N LEU A 77 -2.57 1.73 1.87
CA LEU A 77 -3.79 2.54 1.69
C LEU A 77 -4.50 2.24 0.37
N PHE A 78 -3.78 2.30 -0.74
CA PHE A 78 -4.34 2.03 -2.06
C PHE A 78 -4.46 0.54 -2.35
N THR A 79 -3.56 -0.29 -1.83
CA THR A 79 -3.59 -1.75 -1.98
C THR A 79 -4.96 -2.32 -1.55
N ALA A 80 -5.53 -1.86 -0.42
CA ALA A 80 -6.82 -2.34 0.06
C ALA A 80 -7.97 -2.00 -0.90
N ALA A 81 -7.99 -0.75 -1.38
CA ALA A 81 -9.02 -0.29 -2.31
C ALA A 81 -8.92 -0.97 -3.68
N LEU A 82 -7.70 -1.19 -4.17
CA LEU A 82 -7.45 -1.95 -5.40
C LEU A 82 -7.90 -3.39 -5.25
N ALA A 83 -7.51 -4.06 -4.15
CA ALA A 83 -7.90 -5.46 -3.90
C ALA A 83 -9.43 -5.63 -3.83
N ASP A 84 -10.13 -4.70 -3.17
CA ASP A 84 -11.59 -4.70 -3.13
C ASP A 84 -12.22 -4.50 -4.52
N ALA A 85 -11.60 -3.67 -5.36
CA ALA A 85 -12.12 -3.34 -6.68
C ALA A 85 -11.87 -4.46 -7.72
N VAL A 86 -10.67 -5.09 -7.70
CA VAL A 86 -10.35 -6.16 -8.65
C VAL A 86 -10.96 -7.52 -8.24
N GLY A 87 -11.34 -7.69 -6.98
CA GLY A 87 -12.08 -8.87 -6.50
C GLY A 87 -11.26 -10.17 -6.52
N SER A 88 -11.95 -11.31 -6.31
CA SER A 88 -11.34 -12.63 -6.12
C SER A 88 -10.46 -13.10 -7.29
N GLU A 89 -10.81 -12.74 -8.50
CA GLU A 89 -10.08 -13.13 -9.73
C GLU A 89 -8.91 -12.17 -10.02
N GLY A 90 -8.83 -11.04 -9.30
CA GLY A 90 -7.80 -10.03 -9.50
C GLY A 90 -6.52 -10.28 -8.71
N THR A 91 -5.50 -9.51 -9.08
CA THR A 91 -4.18 -9.53 -8.41
C THR A 91 -3.77 -8.10 -8.08
N VAL A 92 -3.25 -7.89 -6.86
CA VAL A 92 -2.60 -6.63 -6.49
C VAL A 92 -1.18 -6.92 -6.04
N ILE A 93 -0.21 -6.24 -6.65
CA ILE A 93 1.20 -6.33 -6.28
C ILE A 93 1.60 -4.98 -5.69
N SER A 94 1.95 -5.00 -4.42
CA SER A 94 2.30 -3.85 -3.60
C SER A 94 3.80 -3.82 -3.37
N VAL A 95 4.46 -2.69 -3.64
CA VAL A 95 5.91 -2.53 -3.46
C VAL A 95 6.19 -1.41 -2.46
N GLU A 96 6.94 -1.73 -1.41
CA GLU A 96 7.29 -0.78 -0.34
C GLU A 96 8.75 -0.95 0.10
N GLY A 97 9.49 0.16 0.13
CA GLY A 97 10.91 0.18 0.48
C GLY A 97 11.19 0.20 1.99
N SER A 98 10.35 0.88 2.77
CA SER A 98 10.54 1.00 4.21
C SER A 98 10.26 -0.32 4.92
N PRO A 99 11.16 -0.79 5.78
CA PRO A 99 10.95 -2.04 6.52
C PRO A 99 9.79 -1.96 7.52
N VAL A 100 9.43 -0.77 7.99
CA VAL A 100 8.36 -0.55 8.97
C VAL A 100 7.01 -0.65 8.27
N THR A 101 6.77 0.18 7.26
CA THR A 101 5.50 0.20 6.52
C THR A 101 5.27 -1.07 5.71
N HIS A 102 6.33 -1.68 5.17
CA HIS A 102 6.22 -3.01 4.55
C HIS A 102 5.73 -4.08 5.55
N ARG A 103 6.23 -4.06 6.80
CA ARG A 103 5.75 -4.98 7.84
C ARG A 103 4.28 -4.74 8.15
N ASP A 104 3.88 -3.47 8.24
CA ASP A 104 2.48 -3.09 8.43
C ASP A 104 1.62 -3.61 7.28
N ALA A 105 2.02 -3.37 6.03
CA ALA A 105 1.31 -3.86 4.86
C ALA A 105 1.19 -5.41 4.86
N ARG A 106 2.28 -6.12 5.17
CA ARG A 106 2.20 -7.59 5.29
C ARG A 106 1.20 -8.07 6.33
N SER A 107 1.12 -7.39 7.47
CA SER A 107 0.14 -7.72 8.51
C SER A 107 -1.28 -7.36 8.08
N ASN A 108 -1.45 -6.20 7.44
CA ASN A 108 -2.73 -5.71 6.94
C ASN A 108 -3.34 -6.63 5.87
N PHE A 109 -2.51 -7.25 5.04
CA PHE A 109 -2.95 -8.14 3.95
C PHE A 109 -2.66 -9.63 4.19
N ALA A 110 -2.33 -10.03 5.41
CA ALA A 110 -2.36 -11.44 5.79
C ALA A 110 -3.75 -12.05 5.53
N PRO A 111 -3.91 -13.38 5.42
CA PRO A 111 -5.21 -13.99 5.13
C PRO A 111 -6.36 -13.47 6.00
N ASP A 112 -6.10 -13.24 7.31
CA ASP A 112 -7.05 -12.68 8.26
C ASP A 112 -6.72 -11.22 8.62
N GLY A 113 -5.98 -10.54 7.77
CA GLY A 113 -5.51 -9.17 8.00
C GLY A 113 -6.65 -8.14 7.96
N PRO A 114 -6.54 -7.04 8.75
CA PRO A 114 -7.64 -6.09 8.94
C PRO A 114 -8.00 -5.29 7.69
N SER A 115 -7.10 -5.20 6.70
CA SER A 115 -7.35 -4.45 5.47
C SER A 115 -8.03 -5.27 4.37
N ARG A 116 -8.35 -6.52 4.64
CA ARG A 116 -9.13 -7.38 3.74
C ARG A 116 -10.63 -7.10 3.91
N SER A 117 -11.28 -6.66 2.84
CA SER A 117 -12.75 -6.60 2.77
C SER A 117 -13.35 -7.95 2.38
N ASP A 118 -14.67 -8.09 2.47
CA ASP A 118 -15.34 -9.32 2.00
C ASP A 118 -15.09 -9.59 0.51
N ASN A 119 -14.99 -8.54 -0.30
CA ASN A 119 -14.70 -8.65 -1.74
C ASN A 119 -13.24 -9.04 -2.02
N SER A 120 -12.31 -8.74 -1.11
CA SER A 120 -10.87 -8.97 -1.30
C SER A 120 -10.30 -10.15 -0.53
N LYS A 121 -11.13 -10.94 0.16
CA LYS A 121 -10.65 -12.11 0.92
C LYS A 121 -9.86 -13.07 0.06
N GLU A 122 -10.35 -13.36 -1.14
CA GLU A 122 -9.75 -14.29 -2.10
C GLU A 122 -8.81 -13.60 -3.11
N THR A 123 -8.76 -12.25 -3.12
CA THR A 123 -7.87 -11.49 -4.01
C THR A 123 -6.42 -11.85 -3.71
N ARG A 124 -5.65 -12.15 -4.75
CA ARG A 124 -4.20 -12.33 -4.59
C ARG A 124 -3.56 -10.98 -4.30
N VAL A 125 -3.06 -10.79 -3.08
CA VAL A 125 -2.28 -9.60 -2.71
C VAL A 125 -0.85 -10.04 -2.39
N GLU A 126 0.11 -9.52 -3.13
CA GLU A 126 1.53 -9.76 -2.94
C GLU A 126 2.21 -8.49 -2.44
N VAL A 127 2.86 -8.56 -1.28
CA VAL A 127 3.54 -7.42 -0.66
C VAL A 127 5.05 -7.63 -0.75
N ILE A 128 5.69 -6.86 -1.61
CA ILE A 128 7.11 -6.93 -1.92
C ILE A 128 7.86 -5.83 -1.17
N ARG A 129 8.94 -6.21 -0.48
CA ARG A 129 9.88 -5.25 0.09
C ARG A 129 11.02 -5.01 -0.88
N GLY A 130 11.20 -3.76 -1.32
CA GLY A 130 12.29 -3.43 -2.20
C GLY A 130 12.30 -1.99 -2.69
N ASP A 131 13.39 -1.61 -3.35
CA ASP A 131 13.45 -0.41 -4.17
C ASP A 131 12.47 -0.57 -5.34
N VAL A 132 11.64 0.45 -5.59
CA VAL A 132 10.59 0.39 -6.61
C VAL A 132 11.17 0.18 -8.01
N ALA A 133 12.29 0.85 -8.33
CA ALA A 133 12.91 0.69 -9.64
C ALA A 133 13.44 -0.74 -9.85
N GLN A 134 14.07 -1.33 -8.83
CA GLN A 134 14.54 -2.73 -8.91
C GLN A 134 13.36 -3.70 -8.98
N SER A 135 12.35 -3.50 -8.13
CA SER A 135 11.16 -4.36 -8.11
C SER A 135 10.42 -4.35 -9.46
N LEU A 136 10.32 -3.20 -10.14
CA LEU A 136 9.74 -3.13 -11.49
C LEU A 136 10.52 -3.94 -12.51
N GLN A 137 11.85 -3.99 -12.40
CA GLN A 137 12.67 -4.82 -13.27
C GLN A 137 12.41 -6.31 -13.03
N ASP A 138 12.33 -6.71 -11.77
CA ASP A 138 12.06 -8.10 -11.37
C ASP A 138 10.63 -8.51 -11.79
N LEU A 139 9.64 -7.62 -11.65
CA LEU A 139 8.26 -7.85 -12.10
C LEU A 139 8.16 -7.98 -13.63
N LYS A 140 8.90 -7.17 -14.40
CA LYS A 140 8.98 -7.34 -15.87
C LYS A 140 9.55 -8.71 -16.25
N ALA A 141 10.59 -9.17 -15.55
CA ALA A 141 11.15 -10.50 -15.78
C ALA A 141 10.15 -11.61 -15.40
N ALA A 142 9.47 -11.49 -14.25
CA ALA A 142 8.44 -12.43 -13.82
C ALA A 142 7.26 -12.49 -14.81
N HIS A 143 6.82 -11.32 -15.32
CA HIS A 143 5.80 -11.27 -16.36
C HIS A 143 6.25 -11.98 -17.65
N SER A 144 7.47 -11.74 -18.11
CA SER A 144 8.03 -12.41 -19.31
C SER A 144 8.11 -13.93 -19.17
N LEU A 145 8.18 -14.43 -17.93
CA LEU A 145 8.14 -15.86 -17.60
C LEU A 145 6.72 -16.40 -17.34
N GLY A 146 5.69 -15.58 -17.50
CA GLY A 146 4.31 -15.96 -17.24
C GLY A 146 3.96 -16.18 -15.75
N GLN A 147 4.80 -15.70 -14.83
CA GLN A 147 4.60 -15.88 -13.37
C GLN A 147 3.61 -14.89 -12.77
N ILE A 148 3.44 -13.75 -13.41
CA ILE A 148 2.44 -12.73 -13.04
C ILE A 148 1.66 -12.30 -14.30
N PRO A 149 0.38 -11.89 -14.14
CA PRO A 149 -0.39 -11.33 -15.25
C PRO A 149 0.18 -9.98 -15.70
N THR A 150 -0.25 -9.53 -16.87
CA THR A 150 0.04 -8.16 -17.32
C THR A 150 -0.61 -7.17 -16.37
N PRO A 151 0.13 -6.18 -15.83
CA PRO A 151 -0.50 -5.12 -15.07
C PRO A 151 -1.40 -4.24 -15.94
N ASP A 152 -2.66 -4.11 -15.55
CA ASP A 152 -3.67 -3.27 -16.21
C ASP A 152 -3.64 -1.85 -15.66
N ALA A 153 -3.24 -1.69 -14.39
CA ALA A 153 -3.28 -0.44 -13.67
C ALA A 153 -2.06 -0.26 -12.76
N VAL A 154 -1.59 0.98 -12.64
CA VAL A 154 -0.46 1.34 -11.76
C VAL A 154 -0.79 2.59 -10.96
N VAL A 155 -0.59 2.52 -9.64
CA VAL A 155 -0.62 3.67 -8.73
C VAL A 155 0.80 3.98 -8.27
N LEU A 156 1.16 5.26 -8.27
CA LEU A 156 2.41 5.77 -7.71
C LEU A 156 2.11 6.85 -6.68
N ASP A 157 2.53 6.63 -5.44
CA ASP A 157 2.48 7.64 -4.38
C ASP A 157 3.88 7.83 -3.75
N PRO A 158 4.86 8.34 -4.49
CA PRO A 158 6.21 8.50 -4.00
C PRO A 158 6.29 9.57 -2.90
N SER A 159 7.39 9.56 -2.13
CA SER A 159 7.72 10.63 -1.20
C SER A 159 7.83 12.00 -1.90
N ARG A 160 8.03 13.07 -1.10
CA ARG A 160 8.18 14.45 -1.63
C ARG A 160 9.31 14.62 -2.64
N GLU A 161 10.30 13.73 -2.65
CA GLU A 161 11.38 13.69 -3.63
C GLU A 161 10.92 13.20 -5.01
N GLY A 162 9.70 12.65 -5.07
CA GLY A 162 9.11 12.10 -6.29
C GLY A 162 9.63 10.71 -6.66
N ALA A 163 9.05 10.15 -7.71
CA ALA A 163 9.56 8.93 -8.33
C ALA A 163 10.82 9.28 -9.12
N ASN A 164 11.88 8.47 -8.94
CA ASN A 164 13.10 8.70 -9.70
C ASN A 164 12.88 8.37 -11.21
N ARG A 165 13.74 8.95 -12.07
CA ARG A 165 13.66 8.78 -13.51
C ARG A 165 13.62 7.31 -13.97
N LYS A 166 14.37 6.42 -13.28
CA LYS A 166 14.40 5.00 -13.59
C LYS A 166 13.04 4.31 -13.40
N VAL A 167 12.25 4.75 -12.40
CA VAL A 167 10.89 4.23 -12.20
C VAL A 167 10.01 4.60 -13.39
N LEU A 168 10.02 5.88 -13.80
CA LEU A 168 9.21 6.35 -14.93
C LEU A 168 9.60 5.69 -16.25
N GLU A 169 10.90 5.51 -16.50
CA GLU A 169 11.42 4.81 -17.70
C GLU A 169 11.03 3.32 -17.73
N ARG A 170 10.81 2.69 -16.56
CA ARG A 170 10.44 1.27 -16.48
C ARG A 170 8.93 1.02 -16.54
N LEU A 171 8.12 2.05 -16.39
CA LEU A 171 6.66 1.96 -16.57
C LEU A 171 6.22 2.10 -18.05
N ASN A 172 7.08 2.64 -18.90
CA ASN A 172 6.89 2.69 -20.34
C ASN A 172 7.50 1.42 -20.98
#